data_5725e7bda8fd125b6c9ea8ed69bedea0
#
_entry.id   5725e7bda8fd125b6c9ea8ed69bedea0
#
_cell.length_a   1.000
_cell.length_b   1.000
_cell.length_c   1.000
_cell.angle_alpha   90.00
_cell.angle_beta   90.00
_cell.angle_gamma   90.00
#
_symmetry.space_group_name_H-M   'P 1'
#
loop_
_entity.id
_entity.type
_entity.pdbx_description
1 polymer ?
#
loop_
_entity_poly.entity_id
_entity_poly.type
_entity_poly.pdbx_seq_one_letter_code
_entity_poly.pdbx_strand_id
1 'polypeptide(L)'
;VKNQTNKSIITWGVGDFVHNRPDVTYVKCKSEKHLMMEFMKFWIKNYPDVITGWNCKFFDLPYLINRIKLLTDEKVIKKLSPWNIVEEQKVEVRGREQTVYTLFGISNLDYMDLYTRYIPQRQESYKLNFIGNVELGTGKDDNPYETFKDWYTKDFQSFVDYNIQDVEIVDGLEDKLGLIELLLTMACLLYTSDAADEEDS
;
A
#
# COMPACT_ATOMS: atom_id res chain seq x y z
N VAL A 1 6.78 -3.42 -2.21
CA VAL A 1 6.46 -2.07 -2.71
C VAL A 1 6.78 -1.97 -4.18
N LYS A 2 5.84 -1.47 -4.98
CA LYS A 2 6.05 -1.15 -6.40
C LYS A 2 6.19 0.36 -6.57
N ASN A 3 7.22 0.78 -7.28
CA ASN A 3 7.43 2.17 -7.65
C ASN A 3 6.87 2.39 -9.06
N GLN A 4 5.87 3.26 -9.19
CA GLN A 4 5.19 3.53 -10.46
C GLN A 4 6.05 4.32 -11.45
N THR A 5 6.98 5.14 -10.97
CA THR A 5 7.83 5.96 -11.84
C THR A 5 8.77 5.11 -12.69
N ASN A 6 9.37 4.07 -12.12
CA ASN A 6 10.32 3.20 -12.81
C ASN A 6 9.84 1.75 -12.96
N LYS A 7 8.60 1.47 -12.60
CA LYS A 7 7.95 0.14 -12.65
C LYS A 7 8.70 -0.96 -11.92
N SER A 8 9.56 -0.62 -10.95
CA SER A 8 10.33 -1.59 -10.15
C SER A 8 9.58 -2.02 -8.90
N ILE A 9 9.77 -3.27 -8.53
CA ILE A 9 9.25 -3.86 -7.28
C ILE A 9 10.44 -4.09 -6.36
N ILE A 10 10.34 -3.58 -5.13
CA ILE A 10 11.32 -3.85 -4.08
C ILE A 10 10.60 -4.59 -2.96
N THR A 11 11.17 -5.70 -2.53
CA THR A 11 10.67 -6.50 -1.41
C THR A 11 11.78 -6.78 -0.41
N TRP A 12 11.44 -6.81 0.86
CA TRP A 12 12.37 -7.08 1.96
C TRP A 12 11.92 -8.33 2.69
N GLY A 13 12.84 -9.21 3.00
CA GLY A 13 12.52 -10.43 3.73
C GLY A 13 13.67 -10.96 4.56
N VAL A 14 13.36 -11.86 5.49
CA VAL A 14 14.36 -12.49 6.38
C VAL A 14 14.81 -13.85 5.84
N GLY A 15 13.98 -14.51 5.02
CA GLY A 15 14.29 -15.79 4.40
C GLY A 15 15.09 -15.66 3.11
N ASP A 16 15.33 -16.79 2.47
CA ASP A 16 15.91 -16.85 1.12
C ASP A 16 14.79 -16.76 0.09
N PHE A 17 14.97 -15.90 -0.90
CA PHE A 17 14.08 -15.75 -2.03
C PHE A 17 14.90 -15.69 -3.32
N VAL A 18 14.54 -16.53 -4.28
CA VAL A 18 15.20 -16.61 -5.59
C VAL A 18 14.22 -16.18 -6.66
N HIS A 19 14.65 -15.28 -7.53
CA HIS A 19 13.83 -14.81 -8.64
C HIS A 19 14.70 -14.53 -9.88
N ASN A 20 14.08 -14.60 -11.05
CA ASN A 20 14.71 -14.30 -12.34
C ASN A 20 14.11 -13.05 -13.00
N ARG A 21 13.35 -12.26 -12.26
CA ARG A 21 12.66 -11.08 -12.76
C ARG A 21 13.56 -9.85 -12.65
N PRO A 22 13.82 -9.13 -13.77
CA PRO A 22 14.71 -7.94 -13.78
C PRO A 22 14.05 -6.71 -13.09
N ASP A 23 12.72 -6.69 -12.98
CA ASP A 23 11.95 -5.62 -12.34
C ASP A 23 11.82 -5.78 -10.82
N VAL A 24 12.20 -6.95 -10.27
CA VAL A 24 12.12 -7.25 -8.85
C VAL A 24 13.49 -7.14 -8.20
N THR A 25 13.57 -6.45 -7.08
CA THR A 25 14.75 -6.41 -6.22
C THR A 25 14.39 -6.98 -4.85
N TYR A 26 15.10 -8.04 -4.45
CA TYR A 26 14.95 -8.61 -3.11
C TYR A 26 16.08 -8.17 -2.19
N VAL A 27 15.71 -7.63 -1.03
CA VAL A 27 16.65 -7.20 0.03
C VAL A 27 16.57 -8.19 1.19
N LYS A 28 17.55 -9.10 1.26
CA LYS A 28 17.64 -10.06 2.37
C LYS A 28 18.08 -9.36 3.65
N CYS A 29 17.30 -9.53 4.69
CA CYS A 29 17.51 -8.94 6.01
C CYS A 29 17.86 -10.01 7.05
N LYS A 30 18.64 -9.64 8.07
CA LYS A 30 19.08 -10.57 9.13
C LYS A 30 18.00 -10.79 10.21
N SER A 31 17.08 -9.86 10.35
CA SER A 31 15.99 -9.88 11.34
C SER A 31 14.89 -8.91 10.93
N GLU A 32 13.72 -9.02 11.56
CA GLU A 32 12.61 -8.09 11.34
C GLU A 32 13.00 -6.63 11.65
N LYS A 33 13.74 -6.39 12.72
CA LYS A 33 14.26 -5.05 13.03
C LYS A 33 15.15 -4.51 11.91
N HIS A 34 16.03 -5.35 11.36
CA HIS A 34 16.88 -4.97 10.22
C HIS A 34 16.03 -4.67 8.98
N LEU A 35 14.99 -5.48 8.73
CA LEU A 35 14.04 -5.27 7.63
C LEU A 35 13.37 -3.90 7.75
N MET A 36 12.82 -3.57 8.94
CA MET A 36 12.19 -2.27 9.17
C MET A 36 13.17 -1.10 8.99
N MET A 37 14.42 -1.26 9.41
CA MET A 37 15.44 -0.21 9.22
C MET A 37 15.81 -0.01 7.74
N GLU A 38 15.96 -1.09 6.96
CA GLU A 38 16.26 -1.00 5.53
C GLU A 38 15.08 -0.42 4.75
N PHE A 39 13.84 -0.83 5.10
CA PHE A 39 12.64 -0.21 4.57
C PHE A 39 12.59 1.29 4.87
N MET A 40 12.84 1.71 6.11
CA MET A 40 12.84 3.13 6.50
C MET A 40 13.92 3.93 5.79
N LYS A 41 15.12 3.37 5.58
CA LYS A 41 16.17 4.03 4.79
C LYS A 41 15.72 4.27 3.34
N PHE A 42 15.11 3.25 2.73
CA PHE A 42 14.55 3.37 1.39
C PHE A 42 13.44 4.43 1.34
N TRP A 43 12.51 4.37 2.29
CA TRP A 43 11.38 5.29 2.39
C TRP A 43 11.81 6.75 2.49
N ILE A 44 12.71 7.05 3.43
CA ILE A 44 13.21 8.42 3.67
C ILE A 44 13.97 8.97 2.44
N LYS A 45 14.66 8.10 1.71
CA LYS A 45 15.38 8.51 0.50
C LYS A 45 14.45 8.76 -0.68
N ASN A 46 13.28 8.13 -0.70
CA ASN A 46 12.38 8.09 -1.85
C ASN A 46 10.94 8.38 -1.42
N TYR A 47 10.70 9.45 -0.67
CA TYR A 47 9.34 9.79 -0.26
C TYR A 47 8.39 9.83 -1.47
N PRO A 48 7.30 9.08 -1.46
CA PRO A 48 6.28 9.16 -2.48
C PRO A 48 5.34 10.35 -2.24
N ASP A 49 4.78 10.93 -3.29
CA ASP A 49 3.69 11.90 -3.18
C ASP A 49 2.36 11.19 -2.86
N VAL A 50 2.20 9.99 -3.41
CA VAL A 50 0.99 9.17 -3.25
C VAL A 50 1.38 7.76 -2.88
N ILE A 51 0.71 7.19 -1.89
CA ILE A 51 0.73 5.76 -1.59
C ILE A 51 -0.65 5.16 -1.82
N THR A 52 -0.66 3.94 -2.30
CA THR A 52 -1.89 3.18 -2.51
C THR A 52 -1.69 1.72 -2.16
N GLY A 53 -2.78 1.02 -1.98
CA GLY A 53 -2.85 -0.41 -1.72
C GLY A 53 -4.30 -0.82 -1.49
N TRP A 54 -4.56 -2.10 -1.36
CA TRP A 54 -5.90 -2.62 -1.11
C TRP A 54 -6.18 -2.68 0.39
N ASN A 55 -7.04 -1.81 0.89
CA ASN A 55 -7.34 -1.65 2.33
C ASN A 55 -6.12 -1.20 3.16
N CYS A 56 -5.17 -0.51 2.53
CA CYS A 56 -3.92 -0.10 3.16
C CYS A 56 -4.11 0.92 4.29
N LYS A 57 -5.16 1.71 4.23
CA LYS A 57 -5.53 2.70 5.24
C LYS A 57 -5.84 2.06 6.60
N PHE A 58 -6.52 0.91 6.59
CA PHE A 58 -6.97 0.24 7.81
C PHE A 58 -6.11 -0.97 8.19
N PHE A 59 -5.27 -1.46 7.29
CA PHE A 59 -4.46 -2.65 7.55
C PHE A 59 -2.96 -2.39 7.45
N ASP A 60 -2.43 -2.11 6.25
CA ASP A 60 -0.99 -2.08 6.02
C ASP A 60 -0.30 -0.95 6.78
N LEU A 61 -0.84 0.27 6.70
CA LEU A 61 -0.23 1.42 7.33
C LEU A 61 -0.27 1.35 8.86
N PRO A 62 -1.42 1.02 9.51
CA PRO A 62 -1.46 0.79 10.96
C PRO A 62 -0.54 -0.34 11.42
N TYR A 63 -0.50 -1.44 10.67
CA TYR A 63 0.39 -2.56 10.97
C TYR A 63 1.86 -2.14 10.92
N LEU A 64 2.28 -1.49 9.85
CA LEU A 64 3.65 -0.99 9.66
C LEU A 64 4.06 -0.06 10.81
N ILE A 65 3.22 0.94 11.13
CA ILE A 65 3.50 1.90 12.20
C ILE A 65 3.61 1.20 13.56
N ASN A 66 2.70 0.28 13.87
CA ASN A 66 2.74 -0.47 15.12
C ASN A 66 3.98 -1.37 15.22
N ARG A 67 4.42 -1.98 14.10
CA ARG A 67 5.67 -2.75 14.08
C ARG A 67 6.90 -1.88 14.27
N ILE A 68 6.94 -0.70 13.63
CA ILE A 68 8.02 0.28 13.85
C ILE A 68 8.04 0.74 15.30
N LYS A 69 6.88 1.08 15.91
CA LYS A 69 6.76 1.43 17.34
C LYS A 69 7.37 0.37 18.25
N LEU A 70 7.08 -0.90 17.96
CA LEU A 70 7.53 -2.02 18.78
C LEU A 70 9.03 -2.32 18.65
N LEU A 71 9.60 -2.14 17.47
CA LEU A 71 10.98 -2.57 17.15
C LEU A 71 12.01 -1.46 17.23
N THR A 72 11.56 -0.19 17.23
CA THR A 72 12.44 0.98 17.16
C THR A 72 11.98 2.07 18.13
N ASP A 73 12.56 3.28 17.99
CA ASP A 73 12.16 4.48 18.73
C ASP A 73 10.94 5.15 18.06
N GLU A 74 10.05 5.73 18.87
CA GLU A 74 8.88 6.49 18.40
C GLU A 74 9.25 7.66 17.45
N LYS A 75 10.44 8.22 17.63
CA LYS A 75 10.97 9.26 16.72
C LYS A 75 11.13 8.79 15.28
N VAL A 76 11.31 7.48 15.07
CA VAL A 76 11.43 6.89 13.72
C VAL A 76 10.12 6.97 12.96
N ILE A 77 8.98 6.89 13.65
CA ILE A 77 7.65 6.95 13.04
C ILE A 77 7.43 8.29 12.35
N LYS A 78 7.84 9.39 12.98
CA LYS A 78 7.71 10.73 12.39
C LYS A 78 8.40 10.83 11.03
N LYS A 79 9.47 10.05 10.81
CA LYS A 79 10.17 9.98 9.53
C LYS A 79 9.43 9.22 8.42
N LEU A 80 8.24 8.69 8.70
CA LEU A 80 7.34 8.22 7.64
C LEU A 80 6.74 9.38 6.84
N SER A 81 6.67 10.57 7.44
CA SER A 81 6.24 11.80 6.78
C SER A 81 7.47 12.66 6.42
N PRO A 82 7.55 13.22 5.21
CA PRO A 82 8.60 14.16 4.83
C PRO A 82 8.61 15.42 5.71
N TRP A 83 7.47 15.77 6.30
CA TRP A 83 7.35 16.91 7.22
C TRP A 83 7.53 16.52 8.68
N ASN A 84 7.83 15.24 8.98
CA ASN A 84 7.95 14.67 10.31
C ASN A 84 6.68 14.83 11.17
N ILE A 85 5.53 14.86 10.53
CA ILE A 85 4.20 14.94 11.16
C ILE A 85 3.41 13.69 10.78
N VAL A 86 3.11 12.86 11.77
CA VAL A 86 2.25 11.68 11.66
C VAL A 86 1.16 11.82 12.68
N GLU A 87 -0.09 11.86 12.23
CA GLU A 87 -1.27 12.01 13.09
C GLU A 87 -1.97 10.66 13.20
N GLU A 88 -2.33 10.31 14.44
CA GLU A 88 -3.12 9.13 14.76
C GLU A 88 -4.56 9.56 15.04
N GLN A 89 -5.51 8.96 14.35
CA GLN A 89 -6.94 9.25 14.52
C GLN A 89 -7.71 7.95 14.74
N LYS A 90 -8.70 8.01 15.63
CA LYS A 90 -9.66 6.95 15.85
C LYS A 90 -10.92 7.25 15.05
N VAL A 91 -11.31 6.31 14.22
CA VAL A 91 -12.51 6.42 13.38
C VAL A 91 -13.44 5.24 13.66
N GLU A 92 -14.74 5.47 13.63
CA GLU A 92 -15.70 4.39 13.76
C GLU A 92 -16.09 3.87 12.36
N VAL A 93 -15.84 2.59 12.12
CA VAL A 93 -16.19 1.92 10.86
C VAL A 93 -17.09 0.72 11.19
N ARG A 94 -18.32 0.74 10.72
CA ARG A 94 -19.30 -0.34 10.93
C ARG A 94 -19.47 -0.73 12.41
N GLY A 95 -19.52 0.28 13.31
CA GLY A 95 -19.68 0.07 14.75
C GLY A 95 -18.43 -0.44 15.46
N ARG A 96 -17.26 -0.38 14.83
CA ARG A 96 -15.96 -0.74 15.43
C ARG A 96 -14.99 0.43 15.34
N GLU A 97 -14.34 0.74 16.47
CA GLU A 97 -13.26 1.71 16.50
C GLU A 97 -12.04 1.15 15.76
N GLN A 98 -11.51 1.91 14.81
CA GLN A 98 -10.29 1.59 14.08
C GLN A 98 -9.33 2.78 14.14
N THR A 99 -8.04 2.48 14.18
CA THR A 99 -6.99 3.50 14.14
C THR A 99 -6.52 3.70 12.72
N VAL A 100 -6.50 4.95 12.27
CA VAL A 100 -5.94 5.36 10.98
C VAL A 100 -4.82 6.37 11.21
N TYR A 101 -3.91 6.46 10.26
CA TYR A 101 -2.77 7.37 10.33
C TYR A 101 -2.73 8.27 9.10
N THR A 102 -2.47 9.55 9.33
CA THR A 102 -2.20 10.54 8.28
C THR A 102 -0.71 10.86 8.28
N LEU A 103 -0.06 10.65 7.15
CA LEU A 103 1.33 11.01 6.91
C LEU A 103 1.34 12.36 6.18
N PHE A 104 1.60 13.45 6.87
CA PHE A 104 1.58 14.78 6.23
C PHE A 104 2.66 14.88 5.15
N GLY A 105 2.26 15.40 3.99
CA GLY A 105 3.09 15.46 2.79
C GLY A 105 3.00 14.23 1.88
N ILE A 106 2.18 13.21 2.25
CA ILE A 106 1.93 12.01 1.44
C ILE A 106 0.43 11.76 1.39
N SER A 107 -0.14 11.65 0.20
CA SER A 107 -1.54 11.29 0.01
C SER A 107 -1.72 9.77 0.07
N ASN A 108 -2.55 9.29 1.00
CA ASN A 108 -2.92 7.88 1.06
C ASN A 108 -4.24 7.66 0.30
N LEU A 109 -4.17 7.09 -0.90
CA LEU A 109 -5.30 6.77 -1.75
C LEU A 109 -5.57 5.26 -1.67
N ASP A 110 -6.37 4.83 -0.69
CA ASP A 110 -6.74 3.42 -0.55
C ASP A 110 -7.57 2.95 -1.75
N TYR A 111 -7.03 1.97 -2.50
CA TYR A 111 -7.64 1.53 -3.76
C TYR A 111 -8.98 0.84 -3.56
N MET A 112 -9.19 0.17 -2.44
CA MET A 112 -10.50 -0.42 -2.11
C MET A 112 -11.56 0.67 -1.86
N ASP A 113 -11.19 1.76 -1.20
CA ASP A 113 -12.08 2.92 -1.01
C ASP A 113 -12.43 3.58 -2.35
N LEU A 114 -11.44 3.76 -3.24
CA LEU A 114 -11.66 4.29 -4.58
C LEU A 114 -12.58 3.37 -5.40
N TYR A 115 -12.30 2.07 -5.41
CA TYR A 115 -13.09 1.08 -6.13
C TYR A 115 -14.56 1.11 -5.67
N THR A 116 -14.79 1.06 -4.36
CA THR A 116 -16.16 1.05 -3.80
C THR A 116 -16.91 2.35 -4.04
N ARG A 117 -16.22 3.48 -4.19
CA ARG A 117 -16.81 4.80 -4.40
C ARG A 117 -17.12 5.09 -5.87
N TYR A 118 -16.22 4.72 -6.77
CA TYR A 118 -16.30 5.13 -8.18
C TYR A 118 -16.82 4.03 -9.11
N ILE A 119 -16.80 2.76 -8.70
CA ILE A 119 -17.38 1.66 -9.47
C ILE A 119 -18.83 1.42 -8.98
N PRO A 120 -19.84 1.73 -9.80
CA PRO A 120 -21.25 1.68 -9.36
C PRO A 120 -21.77 0.26 -9.16
N GLN A 121 -21.13 -0.73 -9.77
CA GLN A 121 -21.55 -2.12 -9.67
C GLN A 121 -21.14 -2.69 -8.30
N ARG A 122 -22.11 -3.11 -7.51
CA ARG A 122 -21.86 -3.79 -6.24
C ARG A 122 -21.32 -5.20 -6.50
N GLN A 123 -20.29 -5.56 -5.74
CA GLN A 123 -19.65 -6.86 -5.80
C GLN A 123 -20.09 -7.75 -4.62
N GLU A 124 -20.09 -9.06 -4.82
CA GLU A 124 -20.38 -10.05 -3.77
C GLU A 124 -19.31 -10.04 -2.67
N SER A 125 -18.06 -9.75 -3.05
CA SER A 125 -16.92 -9.67 -2.15
C SER A 125 -15.97 -8.55 -2.58
N TYR A 126 -15.41 -7.85 -1.60
CA TYR A 126 -14.37 -6.82 -1.81
C TYR A 126 -12.97 -7.33 -1.39
N LYS A 127 -12.76 -8.65 -1.38
CA LYS A 127 -11.42 -9.21 -1.23
C LYS A 127 -10.62 -8.97 -2.51
N LEU A 128 -9.33 -8.66 -2.39
CA LEU A 128 -8.48 -8.35 -3.54
C LEU A 128 -8.49 -9.44 -4.60
N ASN A 129 -8.41 -10.72 -4.19
CA ASN A 129 -8.49 -11.87 -5.11
C ASN A 129 -9.79 -11.91 -5.91
N PHE A 130 -10.93 -11.63 -5.24
CA PHE A 130 -12.23 -11.63 -5.91
C PHE A 130 -12.31 -10.51 -6.95
N ILE A 131 -11.92 -9.30 -6.56
CA ILE A 131 -11.94 -8.14 -7.47
C ILE A 131 -10.92 -8.32 -8.60
N GLY A 132 -9.72 -8.84 -8.31
CA GLY A 132 -8.73 -9.20 -9.33
C GLY A 132 -9.28 -10.17 -10.36
N ASN A 133 -10.04 -11.18 -9.93
CA ASN A 133 -10.73 -12.11 -10.83
C ASN A 133 -11.79 -11.42 -11.70
N VAL A 134 -12.66 -10.62 -11.07
CA VAL A 134 -13.75 -9.93 -11.76
C VAL A 134 -13.20 -8.95 -12.80
N GLU A 135 -12.21 -8.17 -12.42
CA GLU A 135 -11.72 -7.09 -13.26
C GLU A 135 -10.62 -7.52 -14.25
N LEU A 136 -9.70 -8.36 -13.82
CA LEU A 136 -8.52 -8.71 -14.61
C LEU A 136 -8.58 -10.12 -15.19
N GLY A 137 -9.52 -10.95 -14.73
CA GLY A 137 -9.57 -12.37 -15.08
C GLY A 137 -8.41 -13.19 -14.50
N THR A 138 -7.65 -12.60 -13.59
CA THR A 138 -6.52 -13.25 -12.91
C THR A 138 -6.94 -13.67 -11.52
N GLY A 139 -7.22 -14.98 -11.36
CA GLY A 139 -7.43 -15.59 -10.06
C GLY A 139 -6.10 -15.79 -9.35
N LYS A 140 -6.12 -15.58 -8.06
CA LYS A 140 -5.04 -15.94 -7.18
C LYS A 140 -5.35 -17.29 -6.55
N ASP A 141 -4.37 -18.15 -6.45
CA ASP A 141 -4.51 -19.37 -5.65
C ASP A 141 -4.77 -18.99 -4.19
N ASP A 142 -5.71 -19.71 -3.56
CA ASP A 142 -5.95 -19.52 -2.13
C ASP A 142 -4.71 -19.89 -1.33
N ASN A 143 -4.58 -19.33 -0.12
CA ASN A 143 -3.51 -19.67 0.80
C ASN A 143 -3.46 -21.21 0.99
N PRO A 144 -2.37 -21.90 0.61
CA PRO A 144 -2.26 -23.36 0.73
C PRO A 144 -2.05 -23.82 2.18
N TYR A 145 -1.90 -22.89 3.14
CA TYR A 145 -1.63 -23.16 4.55
C TYR A 145 -2.76 -22.63 5.44
N GLU A 146 -2.97 -23.24 6.59
CA GLU A 146 -3.99 -22.80 7.55
C GLU A 146 -3.75 -21.39 8.10
N THR A 147 -2.47 -21.04 8.29
CA THR A 147 -2.08 -19.72 8.80
C THR A 147 -0.99 -19.09 7.95
N PHE A 148 -0.94 -17.75 7.90
CA PHE A 148 0.18 -17.03 7.28
C PHE A 148 1.52 -17.33 7.95
N LYS A 149 1.51 -17.63 9.27
CA LYS A 149 2.70 -18.02 10.02
C LYS A 149 3.28 -19.34 9.50
N ASP A 150 2.42 -20.33 9.28
CA ASP A 150 2.84 -21.59 8.68
C ASP A 150 3.41 -21.38 7.28
N TRP A 151 2.76 -20.54 6.50
CA TRP A 151 3.18 -20.27 5.14
C TRP A 151 4.58 -19.67 5.08
N TYR A 152 4.82 -18.51 5.71
CA TYR A 152 6.15 -17.88 5.64
C TYR A 152 7.25 -18.69 6.34
N THR A 153 6.89 -19.63 7.23
CA THR A 153 7.86 -20.49 7.92
C THR A 153 8.23 -21.73 7.08
N LYS A 154 7.26 -22.31 6.38
CA LYS A 154 7.44 -23.57 5.63
C LYS A 154 7.79 -23.36 4.18
N ASP A 155 7.26 -22.29 3.57
CA ASP A 155 7.44 -21.98 2.15
C ASP A 155 7.55 -20.46 1.95
N PHE A 156 8.70 -19.94 2.33
CA PHE A 156 9.00 -18.52 2.23
C PHE A 156 9.01 -18.01 0.78
N GLN A 157 9.43 -18.85 -0.16
CA GLN A 157 9.46 -18.51 -1.59
C GLN A 157 8.06 -18.17 -2.10
N SER A 158 7.10 -19.07 -1.96
CA SER A 158 5.73 -18.84 -2.44
C SER A 158 5.04 -17.72 -1.67
N PHE A 159 5.38 -17.54 -0.39
CA PHE A 159 4.87 -16.41 0.40
C PHE A 159 5.30 -15.05 -0.17
N VAL A 160 6.56 -14.90 -0.59
CA VAL A 160 7.06 -13.66 -1.20
C VAL A 160 6.44 -13.46 -2.58
N ASP A 161 6.35 -14.51 -3.41
CA ASP A 161 5.71 -14.46 -4.72
C ASP A 161 4.24 -14.02 -4.59
N TYR A 162 3.54 -14.55 -3.59
CA TYR A 162 2.18 -14.13 -3.27
C TYR A 162 2.07 -12.64 -2.94
N ASN A 163 2.96 -12.10 -2.13
CA ASN A 163 2.96 -10.67 -1.79
C ASN A 163 3.30 -9.77 -3.00
N ILE A 164 4.16 -10.25 -3.91
CA ILE A 164 4.44 -9.55 -5.16
C ILE A 164 3.18 -9.51 -6.03
N GLN A 165 2.49 -10.64 -6.14
CA GLN A 165 1.25 -10.75 -6.92
C GLN A 165 0.14 -9.83 -6.38
N ASP A 166 0.01 -9.66 -5.05
CA ASP A 166 -0.94 -8.70 -4.47
C ASP A 166 -0.70 -7.27 -4.97
N VAL A 167 0.56 -6.86 -5.02
CA VAL A 167 0.95 -5.54 -5.51
C VAL A 167 0.66 -5.41 -7.02
N GLU A 168 0.89 -6.47 -7.79
CA GLU A 168 0.64 -6.51 -9.24
C GLU A 168 -0.86 -6.48 -9.58
N ILE A 169 -1.70 -7.11 -8.76
CA ILE A 169 -3.15 -7.02 -8.94
C ILE A 169 -3.63 -5.57 -8.77
N VAL A 170 -3.18 -4.87 -7.73
CA VAL A 170 -3.54 -3.46 -7.52
C VAL A 170 -3.04 -2.58 -8.66
N ASP A 171 -1.82 -2.83 -9.15
CA ASP A 171 -1.27 -2.13 -10.30
C ASP A 171 -2.09 -2.38 -11.58
N GLY A 172 -2.45 -3.64 -11.86
CA GLY A 172 -3.30 -4.00 -12.99
C GLY A 172 -4.71 -3.40 -12.90
N LEU A 173 -5.25 -3.28 -11.68
CA LEU A 173 -6.52 -2.60 -11.48
C LEU A 173 -6.41 -1.11 -11.83
N GLU A 174 -5.32 -0.43 -11.45
CA GLU A 174 -5.10 0.96 -11.83
C GLU A 174 -4.87 1.11 -13.33
N ASP A 175 -4.07 0.22 -13.95
CA ASP A 175 -3.85 0.24 -15.41
C ASP A 175 -5.17 0.07 -16.20
N LYS A 176 -6.15 -0.69 -15.65
CA LYS A 176 -7.47 -0.88 -16.28
C LYS A 176 -8.47 0.23 -15.97
N LEU A 177 -8.55 0.66 -14.72
CA LEU A 177 -9.64 1.49 -14.22
C LEU A 177 -9.26 2.97 -14.08
N GLY A 178 -7.97 3.30 -13.91
CA GLY A 178 -7.45 4.66 -13.84
C GLY A 178 -8.04 5.50 -12.71
N LEU A 179 -8.36 4.91 -11.55
CA LEU A 179 -9.07 5.61 -10.48
C LEU A 179 -8.20 6.64 -9.75
N ILE A 180 -6.90 6.37 -9.62
CA ILE A 180 -5.94 7.35 -9.04
C ILE A 180 -5.75 8.50 -10.01
N GLU A 181 -5.56 8.22 -11.31
CA GLU A 181 -5.43 9.24 -12.34
C GLU A 181 -6.68 10.13 -12.41
N LEU A 182 -7.87 9.53 -12.36
CA LEU A 182 -9.14 10.24 -12.29
C LEU A 182 -9.17 11.20 -11.10
N LEU A 183 -8.83 10.72 -9.90
CA LEU A 183 -8.88 11.53 -8.68
C LEU A 183 -7.88 12.68 -8.72
N LEU A 184 -6.66 12.44 -9.20
CA LEU A 184 -5.64 13.48 -9.36
C LEU A 184 -6.07 14.53 -10.38
N THR A 185 -6.67 14.12 -11.49
CA THR A 185 -7.21 15.02 -12.51
C THR A 185 -8.34 15.90 -11.94
N MET A 186 -9.26 15.31 -11.18
CA MET A 186 -10.32 16.07 -10.51
C MET A 186 -9.76 17.08 -9.51
N ALA A 187 -8.76 16.70 -8.72
CA ALA A 187 -8.11 17.60 -7.78
C ALA A 187 -7.43 18.79 -8.49
N CYS A 188 -6.75 18.55 -9.60
CA CYS A 188 -6.14 19.62 -10.41
C CYS A 188 -7.20 20.58 -10.99
N LEU A 189 -8.31 20.05 -11.49
CA LEU A 189 -9.39 20.90 -12.07
C LEU A 189 -10.06 21.76 -11.00
N LEU A 190 -10.32 21.23 -9.81
CA LEU A 190 -10.91 21.98 -8.70
C LEU A 190 -9.97 23.10 -8.24
N TYR A 191 -8.68 22.82 -8.11
CA TYR A 191 -7.69 23.82 -7.71
C TYR A 191 -7.56 24.97 -8.71
N THR A 192 -7.63 24.68 -10.02
CA THR A 192 -7.54 25.72 -11.07
C THR A 192 -8.81 26.59 -11.14
N SER A 193 -10.00 26.05 -10.82
CA SER A 193 -11.22 26.84 -10.78
C SER A 193 -11.24 27.80 -9.59
N ASP A 194 -10.84 27.34 -8.41
CA ASP A 194 -10.76 28.19 -7.22
C ASP A 194 -9.77 29.35 -7.40
N ALA A 195 -8.63 29.11 -8.06
CA ALA A 195 -7.65 30.16 -8.34
C ALA A 195 -8.18 31.22 -9.35
N ALA A 196 -9.04 30.83 -10.27
CA ALA A 196 -9.65 31.77 -11.21
C ALA A 196 -10.68 32.68 -10.56
N ASP A 197 -11.44 32.17 -9.57
CA ASP A 197 -12.43 32.95 -8.83
C ASP A 197 -11.79 33.96 -7.86
N GLU A 198 -10.56 33.73 -7.40
CA GLU A 198 -9.81 34.68 -6.54
C GLU A 198 -9.22 35.87 -7.32
N GLU A 199 -8.93 35.71 -8.62
CA GLU A 199 -8.44 36.82 -9.48
C GLU A 199 -9.53 37.83 -9.89
N ASP A 200 -10.80 37.46 -9.85
CA ASP A 200 -11.95 38.32 -10.20
C ASP A 200 -12.55 39.06 -8.97
N SER A 201 -11.94 39.00 -7.80
CA SER A 201 -12.38 39.68 -6.56
C SER A 201 -11.40 40.78 -6.16
#